data_77fc7499d3a9387424e99eabdc392c8c
#
_entry.id   77fc7499d3a9387424e99eabdc392c8c
#
_cell.length_a   1.000
_cell.length_b   1.000
_cell.length_c   1.000
_cell.angle_alpha   90.00
_cell.angle_beta   90.00
_cell.angle_gamma   90.00
#
_symmetry.space_group_name_H-M   'P 1'
#
loop_
_entity.id
_entity.type
_entity.pdbx_description
1 polymer ?
#
loop_
_entity_poly.entity_id
_entity_poly.type
_entity_poly.pdbx_seq_one_letter_code
_entity_poly.pdbx_strand_id
1 'polypeptide(L)'
;MAKQDSVQLMTKGSIAKQIIGYAIPIFIGYLFQQLYNTVDALIVGNFLGQNALAAVTSVGSLIFLFVGFFNGFATGASVIIANAIGAQDEDRTKKAVYTTATFGIILGLIMTVSGYVLTDQMLMWMGSPQEVFGLSSTYLKIYFLGGFSLVLYNMLVGIIRAGGDAKHPLYYLIVSSILNVILDVVFITVFKMGVAGAAWATIISEFASMFLCAVQLAREESILHISWLHLTLDFENLKQICIYGLPTGLQGCVIDFANVMIQSYINSFGAAAIAGIGAYSKVEGFIFLPEISFSMALTTFVSQNEGAGQKERSRKGILFGLAASLLMIECMGVLIFLFAPTFISFFNQNLEVIEIGVARAKICAFFYILLGFSHVVSSVLRGLGRPVMPMVVMLVCWCAVRVVVLMIVGQSIHSLYLTHWLYPITWGLSSIVYVFDLRKYKLFTPRV
;
A
#
# COMPACT_ATOMS: atom_id res chain seq x y z
N MET A 1 -14.42 12.95 32.41
CA MET A 1 -13.00 13.19 32.08
C MET A 1 -12.13 11.93 31.89
N ALA A 2 -12.69 10.72 31.99
CA ALA A 2 -11.92 9.45 31.91
C ALA A 2 -12.02 8.68 30.56
N LYS A 3 -12.61 9.27 29.51
CA LYS A 3 -12.86 8.59 28.21
C LYS A 3 -11.83 8.87 27.10
N GLN A 4 -10.74 9.59 27.39
CA GLN A 4 -9.76 9.99 26.37
C GLN A 4 -8.45 9.16 26.34
N ASP A 5 -8.27 8.22 27.27
CA ASP A 5 -6.95 7.60 27.49
C ASP A 5 -6.56 6.54 26.45
N SER A 6 -7.48 6.07 25.59
CA SER A 6 -7.17 5.07 24.56
C SER A 6 -6.72 5.68 23.22
N VAL A 7 -7.02 6.94 22.96
CA VAL A 7 -6.61 7.66 21.73
C VAL A 7 -5.22 8.26 21.93
N GLN A 8 -4.23 7.73 21.22
CA GLN A 8 -2.85 8.24 21.28
C GLN A 8 -2.70 9.48 20.40
N LEU A 9 -2.91 10.67 21.02
CA LEU A 9 -2.77 11.94 20.32
C LEU A 9 -1.30 12.22 19.97
N MET A 10 -1.00 12.36 18.69
CA MET A 10 0.32 12.79 18.19
C MET A 10 0.55 14.30 18.29
N THR A 11 -0.37 15.01 18.93
CA THR A 11 -0.33 16.48 19.13
C THR A 11 0.52 16.92 20.32
N LYS A 12 1.00 15.98 21.16
CA LYS A 12 1.80 16.27 22.38
C LYS A 12 3.07 15.42 22.40
N GLY A 13 4.07 15.84 23.16
CA GLY A 13 5.32 15.08 23.35
C GLY A 13 6.35 15.23 22.23
N SER A 14 7.36 14.35 22.20
CA SER A 14 8.44 14.38 21.21
C SER A 14 7.95 13.96 19.83
N ILE A 15 8.18 14.79 18.83
CA ILE A 15 7.82 14.56 17.43
C ILE A 15 8.46 13.26 16.90
N ALA A 16 9.77 13.12 17.09
CA ALA A 16 10.52 11.97 16.62
C ALA A 16 10.01 10.67 17.24
N LYS A 17 9.80 10.65 18.59
CA LYS A 17 9.30 9.46 19.28
C LYS A 17 7.93 9.02 18.78
N GLN A 18 7.07 9.98 18.46
CA GLN A 18 5.71 9.68 17.98
C GLN A 18 5.70 9.16 16.55
N ILE A 19 6.41 9.81 15.62
CA ILE A 19 6.47 9.38 14.22
C ILE A 19 7.14 8.01 14.12
N ILE A 20 8.32 7.84 14.75
CA ILE A 20 9.05 6.56 14.71
C ILE A 20 8.27 5.46 15.44
N GLY A 21 7.77 5.75 16.64
CA GLY A 21 7.01 4.77 17.44
C GLY A 21 5.72 4.30 16.77
N TYR A 22 5.14 5.12 15.90
CA TYR A 22 3.99 4.76 15.08
C TYR A 22 4.39 4.03 13.79
N ALA A 23 5.51 4.42 13.16
CA ALA A 23 5.99 3.79 11.93
C ALA A 23 6.49 2.36 12.14
N ILE A 24 7.18 2.08 13.27
CA ILE A 24 7.75 0.75 13.55
C ILE A 24 6.71 -0.38 13.53
N PRO A 25 5.56 -0.30 14.23
CA PRO A 25 4.54 -1.35 14.14
C PRO A 25 4.00 -1.55 12.72
N ILE A 26 3.85 -0.48 11.95
CA ILE A 26 3.40 -0.56 10.56
C ILE A 26 4.45 -1.28 9.71
N PHE A 27 5.72 -0.93 9.85
CA PHE A 27 6.83 -1.60 9.16
C PHE A 27 6.89 -3.10 9.47
N ILE A 28 6.81 -3.45 10.75
CA ILE A 28 6.78 -4.86 11.17
C ILE A 28 5.57 -5.57 10.55
N GLY A 29 4.40 -4.91 10.51
CA GLY A 29 3.20 -5.45 9.88
C GLY A 29 3.41 -5.75 8.39
N TYR A 30 3.96 -4.81 7.62
CA TYR A 30 4.26 -5.05 6.21
C TYR A 30 5.33 -6.13 6.00
N LEU A 31 6.33 -6.20 6.88
CA LEU A 31 7.32 -7.27 6.83
C LEU A 31 6.68 -8.64 7.05
N PHE A 32 5.82 -8.79 8.06
CA PHE A 32 5.05 -10.01 8.29
C PHE A 32 4.15 -10.35 7.09
N GLN A 33 3.49 -9.35 6.51
CA GLN A 33 2.66 -9.53 5.32
C GLN A 33 3.48 -10.05 4.13
N GLN A 34 4.67 -9.49 3.90
CA GLN A 34 5.55 -9.95 2.84
C GLN A 34 6.05 -11.38 3.07
N LEU A 35 6.34 -11.73 4.34
CA LEU A 35 6.76 -13.07 4.72
C LEU A 35 5.66 -14.10 4.49
N TYR A 36 4.44 -13.85 4.99
CA TYR A 36 3.36 -14.82 4.81
C TYR A 36 2.98 -14.99 3.33
N ASN A 37 2.95 -13.93 2.52
CA ASN A 37 2.73 -14.06 1.07
C ASN A 37 3.78 -14.96 0.40
N THR A 38 5.03 -14.90 0.89
CA THR A 38 6.10 -15.77 0.41
C THR A 38 5.87 -17.22 0.83
N VAL A 39 5.46 -17.44 2.07
CA VAL A 39 5.16 -18.79 2.61
C VAL A 39 3.97 -19.41 1.87
N ASP A 40 2.89 -18.65 1.65
CA ASP A 40 1.73 -19.10 0.86
C ASP A 40 2.14 -19.54 -0.55
N ALA A 41 2.92 -18.72 -1.26
CA ALA A 41 3.44 -19.07 -2.58
C ALA A 41 4.33 -20.34 -2.55
N LEU A 42 5.13 -20.53 -1.51
CA LEU A 42 5.93 -21.73 -1.32
C LEU A 42 5.06 -22.98 -1.07
N ILE A 43 4.02 -22.86 -0.24
CA ILE A 43 3.08 -23.95 0.03
C ILE A 43 2.35 -24.34 -1.26
N VAL A 44 1.78 -23.36 -1.98
CA VAL A 44 1.09 -23.61 -3.25
C VAL A 44 2.04 -24.25 -4.27
N GLY A 45 3.25 -23.70 -4.43
CA GLY A 45 4.23 -24.21 -5.40
C GLY A 45 4.71 -25.62 -5.12
N ASN A 46 5.00 -25.93 -3.85
CA ASN A 46 5.54 -27.23 -3.48
C ASN A 46 4.49 -28.35 -3.44
N PHE A 47 3.28 -28.05 -3.00
CA PHE A 47 2.23 -29.06 -2.83
C PHE A 47 1.28 -29.19 -4.02
N LEU A 48 1.05 -28.10 -4.78
CA LEU A 48 0.11 -28.09 -5.91
C LEU A 48 0.78 -28.01 -7.28
N GLY A 49 2.09 -27.70 -7.32
CA GLY A 49 2.89 -27.66 -8.53
C GLY A 49 2.82 -26.34 -9.31
N GLN A 50 3.50 -26.31 -10.46
CA GLN A 50 3.77 -25.09 -11.21
C GLN A 50 2.51 -24.40 -11.76
N ASN A 51 1.52 -25.16 -12.24
CA ASN A 51 0.31 -24.58 -12.80
C ASN A 51 -0.55 -23.88 -11.74
N ALA A 52 -0.61 -24.44 -10.53
CA ALA A 52 -1.30 -23.82 -9.41
C ALA A 52 -0.60 -22.53 -8.95
N LEU A 53 0.73 -22.57 -8.83
CA LEU A 53 1.54 -21.39 -8.51
C LEU A 53 1.39 -20.31 -9.57
N ALA A 54 1.43 -20.67 -10.86
CA ALA A 54 1.22 -19.75 -11.96
C ALA A 54 -0.19 -19.14 -11.93
N ALA A 55 -1.21 -19.93 -11.61
CA ALA A 55 -2.58 -19.45 -11.47
C ALA A 55 -2.71 -18.40 -10.35
N VAL A 56 -2.21 -18.70 -9.15
CA VAL A 56 -2.28 -17.81 -7.99
C VAL A 56 -1.45 -16.54 -8.20
N THR A 57 -0.24 -16.66 -8.74
CA THR A 57 0.63 -15.50 -8.96
C THR A 57 0.14 -14.59 -10.09
N SER A 58 -0.46 -15.15 -11.15
CA SER A 58 -0.98 -14.35 -12.27
C SER A 58 -2.13 -13.44 -11.86
N VAL A 59 -3.00 -13.88 -10.94
CA VAL A 59 -4.11 -13.05 -10.44
C VAL A 59 -3.68 -12.04 -9.38
N GLY A 60 -2.47 -12.16 -8.86
CA GLY A 60 -1.93 -11.26 -7.83
C GLY A 60 -1.99 -9.79 -8.24
N SER A 61 -1.70 -9.46 -9.50
CA SER A 61 -1.77 -8.09 -10.01
C SER A 61 -3.17 -7.50 -9.97
N LEU A 62 -4.22 -8.29 -10.28
CA LEU A 62 -5.61 -7.86 -10.12
C LEU A 62 -5.94 -7.62 -8.66
N ILE A 63 -5.55 -8.54 -7.79
CA ILE A 63 -5.77 -8.41 -6.35
C ILE A 63 -5.11 -7.12 -5.83
N PHE A 64 -3.85 -6.86 -6.18
CA PHE A 64 -3.15 -5.63 -5.78
C PHE A 64 -3.86 -4.37 -6.25
N LEU A 65 -4.35 -4.36 -7.49
CA LEU A 65 -5.08 -3.22 -8.04
C LEU A 65 -6.36 -2.93 -7.23
N PHE A 66 -7.16 -3.96 -6.93
CA PHE A 66 -8.38 -3.79 -6.12
C PHE A 66 -8.05 -3.40 -4.68
N VAL A 67 -7.11 -4.09 -4.04
CA VAL A 67 -6.67 -3.77 -2.67
C VAL A 67 -6.13 -2.34 -2.59
N GLY A 68 -5.29 -1.93 -3.54
CA GLY A 68 -4.73 -0.57 -3.64
C GLY A 68 -5.82 0.49 -3.78
N PHE A 69 -6.81 0.24 -4.65
CA PHE A 69 -7.93 1.14 -4.84
C PHE A 69 -8.76 1.34 -3.56
N PHE A 70 -9.14 0.26 -2.89
CA PHE A 70 -9.94 0.34 -1.66
C PHE A 70 -9.12 0.87 -0.47
N ASN A 71 -7.81 0.59 -0.40
CA ASN A 71 -6.92 1.20 0.57
C ASN A 71 -6.85 2.73 0.45
N GLY A 72 -7.08 3.28 -0.74
CA GLY A 72 -7.22 4.71 -0.94
C GLY A 72 -8.36 5.30 -0.12
N PHE A 73 -9.54 4.66 -0.12
CA PHE A 73 -10.68 5.10 0.70
C PHE A 73 -10.41 4.98 2.20
N ALA A 74 -9.76 3.90 2.64
CA ALA A 74 -9.35 3.73 4.04
C ALA A 74 -8.38 4.83 4.48
N THR A 75 -7.43 5.21 3.60
CA THR A 75 -6.50 6.33 3.85
C THR A 75 -7.25 7.66 3.90
N GLY A 76 -8.19 7.91 2.99
CA GLY A 76 -9.03 9.12 2.99
C GLY A 76 -9.85 9.26 4.27
N ALA A 77 -10.50 8.18 4.69
CA ALA A 77 -11.25 8.12 5.94
C ALA A 77 -10.34 8.37 7.16
N SER A 78 -9.16 7.73 7.19
CA SER A 78 -8.17 7.91 8.26
C SER A 78 -7.73 9.37 8.40
N VAL A 79 -7.51 10.09 7.30
CA VAL A 79 -7.15 11.52 7.31
C VAL A 79 -8.26 12.36 7.93
N ILE A 80 -9.52 12.13 7.55
CA ILE A 80 -10.67 12.89 8.05
C ILE A 80 -10.88 12.65 9.55
N ILE A 81 -10.83 11.38 9.97
CA ILE A 81 -10.98 10.99 11.37
C ILE A 81 -9.81 11.54 12.19
N ALA A 82 -8.56 11.42 11.73
CA ALA A 82 -7.38 11.95 12.41
C ALA A 82 -7.45 13.48 12.58
N ASN A 83 -7.95 14.19 11.57
CA ASN A 83 -8.16 15.63 11.63
C ASN A 83 -9.24 16.00 12.67
N ALA A 84 -10.38 15.31 12.69
CA ALA A 84 -11.45 15.53 13.65
C ALA A 84 -11.00 15.23 15.08
N ILE A 85 -10.24 14.14 15.30
CA ILE A 85 -9.62 13.80 16.58
C ILE A 85 -8.66 14.92 17.03
N GLY A 86 -7.82 15.40 16.12
CA GLY A 86 -6.92 16.52 16.41
C GLY A 86 -7.63 17.78 16.83
N ALA A 87 -8.75 18.09 16.17
CA ALA A 87 -9.62 19.22 16.50
C ALA A 87 -10.39 19.03 17.82
N GLN A 88 -10.34 17.85 18.43
CA GLN A 88 -11.14 17.48 19.60
C GLN A 88 -12.66 17.60 19.36
N ASP A 89 -13.10 17.45 18.11
CA ASP A 89 -14.49 17.48 17.70
C ASP A 89 -15.08 16.06 17.78
N GLU A 90 -15.70 15.75 18.94
CA GLU A 90 -16.25 14.43 19.21
C GLU A 90 -17.40 14.06 18.26
N ASP A 91 -18.29 15.03 17.94
CA ASP A 91 -19.45 14.76 17.08
C ASP A 91 -19.01 14.45 15.65
N ARG A 92 -18.11 15.28 15.09
CA ARG A 92 -17.52 15.03 13.78
C ARG A 92 -16.73 13.73 13.74
N THR A 93 -15.98 13.40 14.80
CA THR A 93 -15.23 12.15 14.88
C THR A 93 -16.17 10.95 14.84
N LYS A 94 -17.21 10.94 15.67
CA LYS A 94 -18.21 9.85 15.69
C LYS A 94 -18.88 9.68 14.33
N LYS A 95 -19.38 10.78 13.74
CA LYS A 95 -20.00 10.75 12.41
C LYS A 95 -19.05 10.16 11.34
N ALA A 96 -17.78 10.58 11.35
CA ALA A 96 -16.79 10.08 10.41
C ALA A 96 -16.48 8.59 10.64
N VAL A 97 -16.36 8.13 11.88
CA VAL A 97 -16.15 6.72 12.25
C VAL A 97 -17.32 5.85 11.78
N TYR A 98 -18.56 6.22 12.12
CA TYR A 98 -19.75 5.48 11.71
C TYR A 98 -19.93 5.46 10.19
N THR A 99 -19.70 6.60 9.52
CA THR A 99 -19.75 6.70 8.06
C THR A 99 -18.70 5.81 7.42
N THR A 100 -17.47 5.78 7.97
CA THR A 100 -16.39 4.92 7.46
C THR A 100 -16.73 3.44 7.57
N ALA A 101 -17.26 3.00 8.71
CA ALA A 101 -17.66 1.60 8.90
C ALA A 101 -18.82 1.22 7.96
N THR A 102 -19.87 2.06 7.88
CA THR A 102 -21.02 1.82 7.00
C THR A 102 -20.60 1.79 5.53
N PHE A 103 -19.78 2.74 5.11
CA PHE A 103 -19.28 2.79 3.74
C PHE A 103 -18.36 1.60 3.42
N GLY A 104 -17.57 1.15 4.40
CA GLY A 104 -16.76 -0.08 4.26
C GLY A 104 -17.60 -1.33 4.02
N ILE A 105 -18.75 -1.45 4.70
CA ILE A 105 -19.73 -2.52 4.45
C ILE A 105 -20.27 -2.44 3.02
N ILE A 106 -20.71 -1.26 2.61
CA ILE A 106 -21.28 -1.07 1.25
C ILE A 106 -20.22 -1.38 0.18
N LEU A 107 -19.03 -0.80 0.28
CA LEU A 107 -17.94 -1.05 -0.68
C LEU A 107 -17.51 -2.51 -0.69
N GLY A 108 -17.45 -3.14 0.49
CA GLY A 108 -17.09 -4.55 0.61
C GLY A 108 -18.10 -5.47 -0.09
N LEU A 109 -19.39 -5.19 0.06
CA LEU A 109 -20.45 -5.91 -0.67
C LEU A 109 -20.37 -5.67 -2.18
N ILE A 110 -20.13 -4.42 -2.60
CA ILE A 110 -19.93 -4.10 -4.03
C ILE A 110 -18.73 -4.86 -4.58
N MET A 111 -17.60 -4.88 -3.86
CA MET A 111 -16.40 -5.62 -4.28
C MET A 111 -16.68 -7.12 -4.39
N THR A 112 -17.36 -7.70 -3.40
CA THR A 112 -17.71 -9.12 -3.40
C THR A 112 -18.54 -9.49 -4.62
N VAL A 113 -19.65 -8.78 -4.86
CA VAL A 113 -20.55 -9.06 -5.96
C VAL A 113 -19.90 -8.80 -7.32
N SER A 114 -19.34 -7.61 -7.51
CA SER A 114 -18.73 -7.23 -8.79
C SER A 114 -17.49 -8.07 -9.12
N GLY A 115 -16.64 -8.33 -8.13
CA GLY A 115 -15.44 -9.14 -8.30
C GLY A 115 -15.78 -10.58 -8.67
N TYR A 116 -16.74 -11.19 -7.98
CA TYR A 116 -17.18 -12.55 -8.27
C TYR A 116 -17.78 -12.67 -9.68
N VAL A 117 -18.70 -11.77 -10.05
CA VAL A 117 -19.37 -11.79 -11.34
C VAL A 117 -18.42 -11.49 -12.50
N LEU A 118 -17.49 -10.55 -12.32
CA LEU A 118 -16.59 -10.10 -13.38
C LEU A 118 -15.29 -10.91 -13.46
N THR A 119 -15.06 -11.88 -12.57
CA THR A 119 -13.80 -12.66 -12.50
C THR A 119 -13.39 -13.21 -13.86
N ASP A 120 -14.26 -13.96 -14.52
CA ASP A 120 -13.91 -14.61 -15.79
C ASP A 120 -13.63 -13.58 -16.89
N GLN A 121 -14.37 -12.47 -16.90
CA GLN A 121 -14.18 -11.39 -17.86
C GLN A 121 -12.83 -10.68 -17.62
N MET A 122 -12.46 -10.44 -16.36
CA MET A 122 -11.16 -9.85 -16.00
C MET A 122 -10.00 -10.75 -16.42
N LEU A 123 -10.10 -12.07 -16.21
CA LEU A 123 -9.10 -13.03 -16.65
C LEU A 123 -8.96 -13.08 -18.19
N MET A 124 -10.09 -12.96 -18.92
CA MET A 124 -10.05 -12.85 -20.38
C MET A 124 -9.35 -11.56 -20.84
N TRP A 125 -9.65 -10.42 -20.22
CA TRP A 125 -8.97 -9.15 -20.54
C TRP A 125 -7.47 -9.18 -20.24
N MET A 126 -7.05 -9.95 -19.24
CA MET A 126 -5.64 -10.17 -18.93
C MET A 126 -4.94 -11.13 -19.90
N GLY A 127 -5.69 -11.83 -20.76
CA GLY A 127 -5.13 -12.84 -21.64
C GLY A 127 -4.59 -14.06 -20.88
N SER A 128 -5.25 -14.46 -19.79
CA SER A 128 -4.83 -15.61 -18.99
C SER A 128 -4.78 -16.89 -19.85
N PRO A 129 -3.63 -17.66 -19.82
CA PRO A 129 -3.52 -18.89 -20.59
C PRO A 129 -4.61 -19.91 -20.24
N GLN A 130 -5.11 -20.64 -21.24
CA GLN A 130 -6.16 -21.63 -21.04
C GLN A 130 -5.80 -22.71 -20.02
N GLU A 131 -4.53 -23.08 -19.94
CA GLU A 131 -4.01 -24.11 -19.04
C GLU A 131 -4.20 -23.77 -17.56
N VAL A 132 -4.15 -22.48 -17.20
CA VAL A 132 -4.28 -22.01 -15.82
C VAL A 132 -5.59 -21.28 -15.57
N PHE A 133 -6.37 -20.99 -16.61
CA PHE A 133 -7.61 -20.17 -16.52
C PHE A 133 -8.60 -20.71 -15.48
N GLY A 134 -8.86 -22.02 -15.48
CA GLY A 134 -9.80 -22.64 -14.55
C GLY A 134 -9.34 -22.54 -13.08
N LEU A 135 -8.03 -22.71 -12.83
CA LEU A 135 -7.45 -22.58 -11.51
C LEU A 135 -7.47 -21.11 -11.04
N SER A 136 -7.11 -20.18 -11.92
CA SER A 136 -7.14 -18.73 -11.66
C SER A 136 -8.56 -18.24 -11.39
N SER A 137 -9.55 -18.70 -12.17
CA SER A 137 -10.97 -18.36 -11.98
C SER A 137 -11.48 -18.88 -10.62
N THR A 138 -11.17 -20.13 -10.28
CA THR A 138 -11.57 -20.72 -9.00
C THR A 138 -10.98 -19.94 -7.83
N TYR A 139 -9.66 -19.67 -7.86
CA TYR A 139 -8.98 -18.92 -6.82
C TYR A 139 -9.57 -17.51 -6.67
N LEU A 140 -9.70 -16.78 -7.77
CA LEU A 140 -10.11 -15.38 -7.76
C LEU A 140 -11.59 -15.22 -7.38
N LYS A 141 -12.48 -16.14 -7.81
CA LYS A 141 -13.89 -16.14 -7.37
C LYS A 141 -14.02 -16.34 -5.86
N ILE A 142 -13.26 -17.29 -5.29
CA ILE A 142 -13.24 -17.51 -3.84
C ILE A 142 -12.66 -16.28 -3.16
N TYR A 143 -11.55 -15.73 -3.65
CA TYR A 143 -10.93 -14.53 -3.09
C TYR A 143 -11.93 -13.35 -3.02
N PHE A 144 -12.69 -13.11 -4.10
CA PHE A 144 -13.69 -12.04 -4.10
C PHE A 144 -14.89 -12.30 -3.18
N LEU A 145 -15.21 -13.56 -2.83
CA LEU A 145 -16.17 -13.83 -1.77
C LEU A 145 -15.70 -13.26 -0.42
N GLY A 146 -14.40 -13.17 -0.20
CA GLY A 146 -13.79 -12.47 0.93
C GLY A 146 -13.66 -10.95 0.78
N GLY A 147 -14.07 -10.39 -0.36
CA GLY A 147 -13.93 -8.94 -0.65
C GLY A 147 -14.56 -8.04 0.42
N PHE A 148 -15.69 -8.47 0.98
CA PHE A 148 -16.32 -7.81 2.13
C PHE A 148 -15.37 -7.70 3.31
N SER A 149 -14.72 -8.80 3.69
CA SER A 149 -13.80 -8.86 4.83
C SER A 149 -12.58 -7.97 4.59
N LEU A 150 -12.01 -8.03 3.40
CA LEU A 150 -10.85 -7.27 2.99
C LEU A 150 -11.09 -5.76 3.07
N VAL A 151 -12.16 -5.29 2.45
CA VAL A 151 -12.48 -3.84 2.41
C VAL A 151 -12.81 -3.34 3.81
N LEU A 152 -13.68 -4.05 4.52
CA LEU A 152 -14.07 -3.65 5.86
C LEU A 152 -12.88 -3.66 6.83
N TYR A 153 -12.01 -4.68 6.78
CA TYR A 153 -10.76 -4.72 7.55
C TYR A 153 -9.92 -3.47 7.33
N ASN A 154 -9.67 -3.09 6.07
CA ASN A 154 -8.86 -1.91 5.76
C ASN A 154 -9.50 -0.61 6.28
N MET A 155 -10.82 -0.47 6.18
CA MET A 155 -11.55 0.68 6.75
C MET A 155 -11.45 0.74 8.28
N LEU A 156 -11.63 -0.40 8.97
CA LEU A 156 -11.53 -0.48 10.43
C LEU A 156 -10.09 -0.20 10.91
N VAL A 157 -9.09 -0.74 10.23
CA VAL A 157 -7.68 -0.40 10.46
C VAL A 157 -7.42 1.09 10.26
N GLY A 158 -8.03 1.70 9.24
CA GLY A 158 -7.97 3.14 9.01
C GLY A 158 -8.51 3.95 10.19
N ILE A 159 -9.63 3.53 10.80
CA ILE A 159 -10.20 4.14 12.02
C ILE A 159 -9.24 4.00 13.20
N ILE A 160 -8.74 2.79 13.47
CA ILE A 160 -7.84 2.51 14.59
C ILE A 160 -6.55 3.34 14.45
N ARG A 161 -5.97 3.35 13.26
CA ARG A 161 -4.77 4.13 12.94
C ARG A 161 -4.97 5.63 13.05
N ALA A 162 -6.14 6.15 12.68
CA ALA A 162 -6.48 7.57 12.86
C ALA A 162 -6.44 8.00 14.32
N GLY A 163 -6.78 7.08 15.23
CA GLY A 163 -6.66 7.26 16.69
C GLY A 163 -5.22 7.18 17.22
N GLY A 164 -4.22 6.98 16.37
CA GLY A 164 -2.80 6.88 16.76
C GLY A 164 -2.36 5.46 17.16
N ASP A 165 -3.23 4.47 17.04
CA ASP A 165 -2.91 3.08 17.36
C ASP A 165 -2.48 2.30 16.11
N ALA A 166 -1.19 2.02 16.03
CA ALA A 166 -0.62 1.16 14.99
C ALA A 166 -0.29 -0.26 15.50
N LYS A 167 -0.39 -0.52 16.80
CA LYS A 167 0.01 -1.79 17.42
C LYS A 167 -1.07 -2.86 17.29
N HIS A 168 -2.32 -2.54 17.59
CA HIS A 168 -3.39 -3.53 17.51
C HIS A 168 -3.59 -4.07 16.09
N PRO A 169 -3.60 -3.25 15.02
CA PRO A 169 -3.61 -3.77 13.65
C PRO A 169 -2.44 -4.72 13.35
N LEU A 170 -1.24 -4.46 13.89
CA LEU A 170 -0.11 -5.39 13.77
C LEU A 170 -0.41 -6.74 14.44
N TYR A 171 -0.94 -6.74 15.67
CA TYR A 171 -1.25 -7.98 16.37
C TYR A 171 -2.30 -8.81 15.62
N TYR A 172 -3.34 -8.17 15.08
CA TYR A 172 -4.38 -8.85 14.32
C TYR A 172 -3.83 -9.43 13.00
N LEU A 173 -2.93 -8.70 12.35
CA LEU A 173 -2.24 -9.19 11.16
C LEU A 173 -1.35 -10.42 11.48
N ILE A 174 -0.62 -10.41 12.60
CA ILE A 174 0.20 -11.56 13.00
C ILE A 174 -0.69 -12.78 13.28
N VAL A 175 -1.79 -12.62 14.02
CA VAL A 175 -2.75 -13.70 14.28
C VAL A 175 -3.32 -14.26 12.98
N SER A 176 -3.74 -13.38 12.07
CA SER A 176 -4.27 -13.76 10.77
C SER A 176 -3.22 -14.47 9.90
N SER A 177 -1.98 -13.99 9.89
CA SER A 177 -0.90 -14.61 9.12
C SER A 177 -0.58 -16.03 9.60
N ILE A 178 -0.54 -16.24 10.91
CA ILE A 178 -0.34 -17.57 11.50
C ILE A 178 -1.52 -18.48 11.14
N LEU A 179 -2.75 -17.98 11.30
CA LEU A 179 -3.96 -18.72 10.93
C LEU A 179 -3.97 -19.09 9.45
N ASN A 180 -3.59 -18.18 8.57
CA ASN A 180 -3.50 -18.43 7.13
C ASN A 180 -2.55 -19.60 6.83
N VAL A 181 -1.31 -19.56 7.31
CA VAL A 181 -0.33 -20.63 7.10
C VAL A 181 -0.84 -21.99 7.61
N ILE A 182 -1.48 -22.02 8.77
CA ILE A 182 -2.06 -23.25 9.31
C ILE A 182 -3.18 -23.78 8.41
N LEU A 183 -4.09 -22.90 7.99
CA LEU A 183 -5.21 -23.26 7.11
C LEU A 183 -4.74 -23.69 5.72
N ASP A 184 -3.72 -23.04 5.14
CA ASP A 184 -3.13 -23.44 3.88
C ASP A 184 -2.64 -24.88 3.94
N VAL A 185 -1.83 -25.21 4.97
CA VAL A 185 -1.34 -26.57 5.15
C VAL A 185 -2.51 -27.54 5.31
N VAL A 186 -3.48 -27.24 6.14
CA VAL A 186 -4.64 -28.13 6.39
C VAL A 186 -5.50 -28.32 5.15
N PHE A 187 -5.89 -27.24 4.47
CA PHE A 187 -6.79 -27.31 3.33
C PHE A 187 -6.11 -27.94 2.10
N ILE A 188 -4.83 -27.67 1.89
CA ILE A 188 -4.10 -28.21 0.76
C ILE A 188 -3.66 -29.65 1.00
N THR A 189 -3.10 -29.97 2.17
CA THR A 189 -2.49 -31.30 2.39
C THR A 189 -3.48 -32.33 2.94
N VAL A 190 -4.35 -31.93 3.91
CA VAL A 190 -5.29 -32.82 4.56
C VAL A 190 -6.59 -32.92 3.77
N PHE A 191 -7.23 -31.78 3.47
CA PHE A 191 -8.50 -31.77 2.73
C PHE A 191 -8.33 -31.82 1.21
N LYS A 192 -7.10 -31.69 0.69
CA LYS A 192 -6.77 -31.76 -0.75
C LYS A 192 -7.62 -30.85 -1.64
N MET A 193 -7.92 -29.65 -1.15
CA MET A 193 -8.80 -28.69 -1.83
C MET A 193 -8.10 -27.96 -2.99
N GLY A 194 -6.81 -28.22 -3.26
CA GLY A 194 -6.07 -27.55 -4.32
C GLY A 194 -5.99 -26.03 -4.13
N VAL A 195 -6.02 -25.25 -5.21
CA VAL A 195 -5.97 -23.77 -5.18
C VAL A 195 -7.16 -23.15 -4.45
N ALA A 196 -8.31 -23.84 -4.43
CA ALA A 196 -9.47 -23.40 -3.64
C ALA A 196 -9.13 -23.37 -2.13
N GLY A 197 -8.31 -24.32 -1.65
CA GLY A 197 -7.86 -24.36 -0.27
C GLY A 197 -7.06 -23.12 0.12
N ALA A 198 -6.11 -22.70 -0.70
CA ALA A 198 -5.32 -21.49 -0.48
C ALA A 198 -6.23 -20.24 -0.46
N ALA A 199 -7.18 -20.13 -1.39
CA ALA A 199 -8.12 -19.02 -1.40
C ALA A 199 -9.00 -18.98 -0.14
N TRP A 200 -9.54 -20.12 0.30
CA TRP A 200 -10.33 -20.21 1.53
C TRP A 200 -9.50 -19.89 2.78
N ALA A 201 -8.26 -20.35 2.85
CA ALA A 201 -7.35 -20.02 3.96
C ALA A 201 -7.13 -18.51 4.06
N THR A 202 -6.91 -17.85 2.92
CA THR A 202 -6.70 -16.39 2.86
C THR A 202 -7.94 -15.64 3.36
N ILE A 203 -9.14 -15.93 2.82
CA ILE A 203 -10.34 -15.16 3.21
C ILE A 203 -10.80 -15.43 4.64
N ILE A 204 -10.64 -16.65 5.17
CA ILE A 204 -10.94 -16.96 6.57
C ILE A 204 -10.00 -16.19 7.49
N SER A 205 -8.73 -16.09 7.14
CA SER A 205 -7.72 -15.35 7.91
C SER A 205 -7.95 -13.84 7.87
N GLU A 206 -8.33 -13.30 6.70
CA GLU A 206 -8.74 -11.89 6.57
C GLU A 206 -10.02 -11.59 7.35
N PHE A 207 -11.00 -12.50 7.31
CA PHE A 207 -12.21 -12.38 8.12
C PHE A 207 -11.88 -12.36 9.63
N ALA A 208 -10.95 -13.19 10.08
CA ALA A 208 -10.50 -13.18 11.47
C ALA A 208 -9.90 -11.84 11.87
N SER A 209 -9.04 -11.23 11.02
CA SER A 209 -8.49 -9.89 11.26
C SER A 209 -9.57 -8.82 11.29
N MET A 210 -10.50 -8.84 10.34
CA MET A 210 -11.65 -7.93 10.30
C MET A 210 -12.48 -8.05 11.58
N PHE A 211 -12.78 -9.28 12.00
CA PHE A 211 -13.56 -9.56 13.20
C PHE A 211 -12.88 -9.03 14.47
N LEU A 212 -11.55 -9.22 14.60
CA LEU A 212 -10.79 -8.70 15.73
C LEU A 212 -10.82 -7.17 15.78
N CYS A 213 -10.65 -6.49 14.64
CA CYS A 213 -10.81 -5.04 14.54
C CYS A 213 -12.22 -4.59 14.94
N ALA A 214 -13.25 -5.29 14.45
CA ALA A 214 -14.65 -4.99 14.74
C ALA A 214 -14.97 -5.15 16.24
N VAL A 215 -14.46 -6.21 16.87
CA VAL A 215 -14.61 -6.44 18.32
C VAL A 215 -13.88 -5.39 19.13
N GLN A 216 -12.66 -5.00 18.72
CA GLN A 216 -11.95 -3.91 19.38
C GLN A 216 -12.78 -2.64 19.40
N LEU A 217 -13.22 -2.19 18.22
CA LEU A 217 -14.00 -0.93 18.10
C LEU A 217 -15.37 -1.02 18.81
N ALA A 218 -15.97 -2.21 18.92
CA ALA A 218 -17.20 -2.41 19.68
C ALA A 218 -16.99 -2.36 21.20
N ARG A 219 -15.79 -2.73 21.67
CA ARG A 219 -15.44 -2.73 23.11
C ARG A 219 -14.73 -1.45 23.55
N GLU A 220 -14.33 -0.62 22.59
CA GLU A 220 -13.61 0.62 22.85
C GLU A 220 -14.50 1.59 23.67
N GLU A 221 -13.96 2.13 24.75
CA GLU A 221 -14.66 3.12 25.57
C GLU A 221 -14.33 4.57 25.14
N SER A 222 -13.70 4.73 23.97
CA SER A 222 -13.30 6.03 23.43
C SER A 222 -14.27 6.59 22.39
N ILE A 223 -13.90 7.74 21.81
CA ILE A 223 -14.63 8.37 20.71
C ILE A 223 -14.65 7.54 19.42
N LEU A 224 -13.84 6.47 19.34
CA LEU A 224 -13.79 5.53 18.20
C LEU A 224 -14.78 4.37 18.33
N HIS A 225 -15.53 4.28 19.44
CA HIS A 225 -16.52 3.24 19.66
C HIS A 225 -17.53 3.12 18.51
N ILE A 226 -17.78 1.90 18.07
CA ILE A 226 -18.78 1.58 17.05
C ILE A 226 -19.87 0.68 17.65
N SER A 227 -21.10 1.18 17.67
CA SER A 227 -22.27 0.36 17.90
C SER A 227 -22.76 -0.22 16.57
N TRP A 228 -22.51 -1.50 16.34
CA TRP A 228 -22.85 -2.19 15.08
C TRP A 228 -24.36 -2.26 14.81
N LEU A 229 -25.21 -2.01 15.82
CA LEU A 229 -26.66 -1.97 15.69
C LEU A 229 -27.19 -0.59 15.25
N HIS A 230 -26.37 0.45 15.36
CA HIS A 230 -26.77 1.85 15.10
C HIS A 230 -25.86 2.51 14.08
N LEU A 231 -25.53 1.79 13.00
CA LEU A 231 -24.72 2.33 11.92
C LEU A 231 -25.45 3.46 11.21
N THR A 232 -24.72 4.55 10.96
CA THR A 232 -25.23 5.73 10.27
C THR A 232 -24.32 6.16 9.14
N LEU A 233 -24.88 6.76 8.11
CA LEU A 233 -24.15 7.30 6.97
C LEU A 233 -24.39 8.81 6.90
N ASP A 234 -23.37 9.58 7.22
CA ASP A 234 -23.38 11.03 7.05
C ASP A 234 -22.84 11.40 5.67
N PHE A 235 -23.68 12.04 4.85
CA PHE A 235 -23.36 12.32 3.46
C PHE A 235 -22.22 13.34 3.29
N GLU A 236 -22.02 14.25 4.25
CA GLU A 236 -20.92 15.21 4.19
C GLU A 236 -19.58 14.50 4.42
N ASN A 237 -19.50 13.67 5.46
CA ASN A 237 -18.32 12.84 5.71
C ASN A 237 -18.08 11.83 4.57
N LEU A 238 -19.13 11.21 4.03
CA LEU A 238 -19.01 10.32 2.87
C LEU A 238 -18.41 11.05 1.66
N LYS A 239 -18.92 12.23 1.34
CA LYS A 239 -18.39 13.07 0.26
C LYS A 239 -16.91 13.40 0.50
N GLN A 240 -16.54 13.75 1.71
CA GLN A 240 -15.13 14.00 2.06
C GLN A 240 -14.29 12.73 1.92
N ILE A 241 -14.73 11.57 2.43
CA ILE A 241 -14.04 10.28 2.27
C ILE A 241 -13.82 9.98 0.79
N CYS A 242 -14.81 10.21 -0.07
CA CYS A 242 -14.65 10.01 -1.52
C CYS A 242 -13.68 11.02 -2.15
N ILE A 243 -13.74 12.31 -1.77
CA ILE A 243 -12.82 13.35 -2.28
C ILE A 243 -11.37 13.05 -1.91
N TYR A 244 -11.12 12.47 -0.73
CA TYR A 244 -9.77 12.12 -0.29
C TYR A 244 -9.35 10.72 -0.74
N GLY A 245 -10.28 9.78 -0.69
CA GLY A 245 -10.01 8.37 -0.95
C GLY A 245 -9.87 8.04 -2.43
N LEU A 246 -10.77 8.55 -3.28
CA LEU A 246 -10.76 8.26 -4.70
C LEU A 246 -9.45 8.69 -5.39
N PRO A 247 -8.92 9.91 -5.19
CA PRO A 247 -7.62 10.28 -5.75
C PRO A 247 -6.48 9.41 -5.24
N THR A 248 -6.51 9.03 -3.95
CA THR A 248 -5.47 8.19 -3.36
C THR A 248 -5.51 6.76 -3.91
N GLY A 249 -6.70 6.19 -4.09
CA GLY A 249 -6.87 4.87 -4.71
C GLY A 249 -6.49 4.86 -6.19
N LEU A 250 -6.94 5.86 -6.96
CA LEU A 250 -6.56 6.00 -8.36
C LEU A 250 -5.05 6.19 -8.54
N GLN A 251 -4.37 6.88 -7.63
CA GLN A 251 -2.91 7.03 -7.66
C GLN A 251 -2.21 5.66 -7.67
N GLY A 252 -2.64 4.71 -6.82
CA GLY A 252 -2.11 3.35 -6.80
C GLY A 252 -2.31 2.63 -8.14
N CYS A 253 -3.55 2.61 -8.63
CA CYS A 253 -3.90 1.96 -9.90
C CYS A 253 -3.09 2.49 -11.09
N VAL A 254 -2.86 3.81 -11.13
CA VAL A 254 -2.10 4.47 -12.19
C VAL A 254 -0.63 4.05 -12.17
N ILE A 255 -0.04 3.93 -10.97
CA ILE A 255 1.35 3.47 -10.82
C ILE A 255 1.47 2.02 -11.29
N ASP A 256 0.53 1.16 -10.89
CA ASP A 256 0.53 -0.26 -11.29
C ASP A 256 0.34 -0.42 -12.80
N PHE A 257 -0.53 0.37 -13.42
CA PHE A 257 -0.69 0.40 -14.87
C PHE A 257 0.60 0.79 -15.58
N ALA A 258 1.29 1.82 -15.12
CA ALA A 258 2.58 2.22 -15.67
C ALA A 258 3.64 1.11 -15.55
N ASN A 259 3.66 0.41 -14.43
CA ASN A 259 4.58 -0.72 -14.21
C ASN A 259 4.28 -1.89 -15.16
N VAL A 260 3.01 -2.19 -15.44
CA VAL A 260 2.62 -3.20 -16.44
C VAL A 260 3.11 -2.81 -17.84
N MET A 261 2.97 -1.55 -18.25
CA MET A 261 3.47 -1.08 -19.54
C MET A 261 5.00 -1.20 -19.67
N ILE A 262 5.73 -0.84 -18.59
CA ILE A 262 7.19 -1.01 -18.55
C ILE A 262 7.56 -2.49 -18.59
N GLN A 263 6.84 -3.35 -17.87
CA GLN A 263 7.07 -4.80 -17.88
C GLN A 263 6.87 -5.38 -19.27
N SER A 264 5.84 -4.94 -20.00
CA SER A 264 5.62 -5.36 -21.39
C SER A 264 6.82 -5.02 -22.30
N TYR A 265 7.39 -3.83 -22.12
CA TYR A 265 8.60 -3.44 -22.84
C TYR A 265 9.83 -4.30 -22.43
N ILE A 266 10.01 -4.56 -21.13
CA ILE A 266 11.09 -5.43 -20.63
C ILE A 266 10.97 -6.84 -21.20
N ASN A 267 9.76 -7.37 -21.37
CA ASN A 267 9.52 -8.69 -21.91
C ASN A 267 10.07 -8.88 -23.34
N SER A 268 10.19 -7.80 -24.12
CA SER A 268 10.77 -7.84 -25.46
C SER A 268 12.28 -8.12 -25.49
N PHE A 269 12.97 -8.05 -24.34
CA PHE A 269 14.42 -8.31 -24.22
C PHE A 269 14.73 -9.76 -23.81
N GLY A 270 13.71 -10.60 -23.65
CA GLY A 270 13.87 -12.02 -23.37
C GLY A 270 13.95 -12.39 -21.90
N ALA A 271 14.14 -13.69 -21.65
CA ALA A 271 14.01 -14.29 -20.32
C ALA A 271 15.04 -13.79 -19.30
N ALA A 272 16.28 -13.53 -19.72
CA ALA A 272 17.33 -13.03 -18.83
C ALA A 272 16.99 -11.62 -18.28
N ALA A 273 16.45 -10.73 -19.13
CA ALA A 273 16.02 -9.40 -18.74
C ALA A 273 14.84 -9.46 -17.76
N ILE A 274 13.85 -10.29 -18.03
CA ILE A 274 12.69 -10.50 -17.14
C ILE A 274 13.17 -11.01 -15.78
N ALA A 275 14.04 -12.01 -15.75
CA ALA A 275 14.57 -12.60 -14.52
C ALA A 275 15.43 -11.61 -13.73
N GLY A 276 16.33 -10.86 -14.39
CA GLY A 276 17.23 -9.90 -13.74
C GLY A 276 16.49 -8.72 -13.12
N ILE A 277 15.53 -8.15 -13.87
CA ILE A 277 14.70 -7.06 -13.35
C ILE A 277 13.72 -7.57 -12.28
N GLY A 278 13.19 -8.78 -12.45
CA GLY A 278 12.35 -9.42 -11.43
C GLY A 278 13.08 -9.64 -10.11
N ALA A 279 14.32 -10.14 -10.16
CA ALA A 279 15.17 -10.31 -8.99
C ALA A 279 15.45 -8.98 -8.29
N TYR A 280 15.82 -7.94 -9.05
CA TYR A 280 15.98 -6.59 -8.51
C TYR A 280 14.68 -6.07 -7.85
N SER A 281 13.51 -6.25 -8.48
CA SER A 281 12.24 -5.79 -7.95
C SER A 281 11.88 -6.46 -6.60
N LYS A 282 12.30 -7.71 -6.38
CA LYS A 282 12.16 -8.37 -5.07
C LYS A 282 13.02 -7.71 -4.01
N VAL A 283 14.27 -7.35 -4.35
CA VAL A 283 15.16 -6.60 -3.43
C VAL A 283 14.59 -5.23 -3.14
N GLU A 284 14.18 -4.49 -4.18
CA GLU A 284 13.58 -3.17 -4.08
C GLU A 284 12.33 -3.16 -3.20
N GLY A 285 11.49 -4.19 -3.29
CA GLY A 285 10.28 -4.33 -2.48
C GLY A 285 10.53 -4.25 -0.98
N PHE A 286 11.65 -4.77 -0.48
CA PHE A 286 12.00 -4.66 0.94
C PHE A 286 12.38 -3.23 1.36
N ILE A 287 12.92 -2.42 0.44
CA ILE A 287 13.28 -1.02 0.70
C ILE A 287 12.05 -0.15 0.85
N PHE A 288 11.00 -0.46 0.10
CA PHE A 288 9.76 0.29 0.17
C PHE A 288 9.00 0.10 1.49
N LEU A 289 9.20 -0.99 2.24
CA LEU A 289 8.45 -1.25 3.46
C LEU A 289 8.65 -0.17 4.54
N PRO A 290 9.89 0.24 4.88
CA PRO A 290 10.12 1.35 5.80
C PRO A 290 9.55 2.67 5.27
N GLU A 291 9.72 2.95 3.97
CA GLU A 291 9.26 4.17 3.33
C GLU A 291 7.73 4.33 3.42
N ILE A 292 6.97 3.29 3.05
CA ILE A 292 5.51 3.27 3.16
C ILE A 292 5.08 3.50 4.61
N SER A 293 5.77 2.86 5.55
CA SER A 293 5.44 2.94 6.98
C SER A 293 5.65 4.35 7.53
N PHE A 294 6.75 4.98 7.16
CA PHE A 294 7.05 6.37 7.52
C PHE A 294 6.07 7.36 6.88
N SER A 295 5.73 7.15 5.62
CA SER A 295 4.74 7.92 4.87
C SER A 295 3.36 7.87 5.53
N MET A 296 2.92 6.69 5.99
CA MET A 296 1.66 6.55 6.73
C MET A 296 1.69 7.26 8.09
N ALA A 297 2.80 7.14 8.82
CA ALA A 297 2.99 7.82 10.09
C ALA A 297 2.91 9.34 9.94
N LEU A 298 3.54 9.88 8.90
CA LEU A 298 3.47 11.31 8.58
C LEU A 298 2.08 11.77 8.20
N THR A 299 1.34 11.00 7.40
CA THR A 299 -0.03 11.33 7.04
C THR A 299 -0.89 11.51 8.29
N THR A 300 -0.85 10.55 9.24
CA THR A 300 -1.61 10.61 10.49
C THR A 300 -1.13 11.75 11.39
N PHE A 301 0.19 11.91 11.56
CA PHE A 301 0.78 12.97 12.37
C PHE A 301 0.36 14.35 11.87
N VAL A 302 0.48 14.60 10.57
CA VAL A 302 0.12 15.88 9.96
C VAL A 302 -1.37 16.13 10.10
N SER A 303 -2.23 15.15 9.80
CA SER A 303 -3.68 15.30 9.91
C SER A 303 -4.14 15.65 11.32
N GLN A 304 -3.62 14.99 12.36
CA GLN A 304 -3.97 15.30 13.75
C GLN A 304 -3.47 16.69 14.17
N ASN A 305 -2.25 17.07 13.80
CA ASN A 305 -1.70 18.38 14.16
C ASN A 305 -2.36 19.55 13.41
N GLU A 306 -2.76 19.36 12.15
CA GLU A 306 -3.54 20.34 11.40
C GLU A 306 -4.94 20.49 11.99
N GLY A 307 -5.61 19.40 12.37
CA GLY A 307 -6.88 19.43 13.07
C GLY A 307 -6.79 20.16 14.40
N ALA A 308 -5.71 19.95 15.16
CA ALA A 308 -5.46 20.64 16.42
C ALA A 308 -5.05 22.11 16.25
N GLY A 309 -4.93 22.63 15.02
CA GLY A 309 -4.44 23.98 14.76
C GLY A 309 -2.94 24.18 15.04
N GLN A 310 -2.20 23.10 15.33
CA GLN A 310 -0.77 23.14 15.69
C GLN A 310 0.13 23.18 14.46
N LYS A 311 -0.02 24.20 13.62
CA LYS A 311 0.66 24.32 12.32
C LYS A 311 2.18 24.29 12.43
N GLU A 312 2.75 24.89 13.48
CA GLU A 312 4.20 24.90 13.70
C GLU A 312 4.73 23.51 14.08
N ARG A 313 3.95 22.76 14.87
CA ARG A 313 4.27 21.35 15.19
C ARG A 313 4.15 20.45 13.97
N SER A 314 3.09 20.63 13.18
CA SER A 314 2.91 19.95 11.88
C SER A 314 4.13 20.18 10.99
N ARG A 315 4.56 21.45 10.83
CA ARG A 315 5.73 21.82 10.04
C ARG A 315 7.03 21.15 10.54
N LYS A 316 7.29 21.19 11.86
CA LYS A 316 8.47 20.52 12.44
C LYS A 316 8.43 19.01 12.22
N GLY A 317 7.25 18.40 12.31
CA GLY A 317 7.06 16.98 12.00
C GLY A 317 7.32 16.66 10.53
N ILE A 318 6.86 17.50 9.61
CA ILE A 318 7.12 17.37 8.17
C ILE A 318 8.62 17.45 7.89
N LEU A 319 9.33 18.44 8.45
CA LEU A 319 10.77 18.58 8.25
C LEU A 319 11.55 17.40 8.84
N PHE A 320 11.21 16.97 10.06
CA PHE A 320 11.79 15.78 10.67
C PHE A 320 11.53 14.53 9.83
N GLY A 321 10.28 14.33 9.39
CA GLY A 321 9.89 13.17 8.59
C GLY A 321 10.58 13.14 7.24
N LEU A 322 10.69 14.28 6.56
CA LEU A 322 11.48 14.41 5.33
C LEU A 322 12.94 14.01 5.57
N ALA A 323 13.60 14.63 6.56
CA ALA A 323 15.02 14.36 6.83
C ALA A 323 15.26 12.88 7.20
N ALA A 324 14.42 12.31 8.09
CA ALA A 324 14.56 10.94 8.55
C ALA A 324 14.28 9.91 7.44
N SER A 325 13.23 10.13 6.65
CA SER A 325 12.88 9.23 5.53
C SER A 325 13.92 9.29 4.43
N LEU A 326 14.37 10.48 4.03
CA LEU A 326 15.40 10.63 3.00
C LEU A 326 16.72 10.00 3.43
N LEU A 327 17.13 10.20 4.70
CA LEU A 327 18.32 9.54 5.22
C LEU A 327 18.19 8.02 5.21
N MET A 328 17.04 7.51 5.65
CA MET A 328 16.79 6.08 5.71
C MET A 328 16.81 5.43 4.31
N ILE A 329 16.10 6.00 3.34
CA ILE A 329 16.01 5.43 2.00
C ILE A 329 17.36 5.51 1.27
N GLU A 330 18.13 6.58 1.51
CA GLU A 330 19.47 6.72 0.92
C GLU A 330 20.47 5.74 1.55
N CYS A 331 20.42 5.51 2.87
CA CYS A 331 21.20 4.46 3.50
C CYS A 331 20.91 3.08 2.91
N MET A 332 19.63 2.79 2.65
CA MET A 332 19.22 1.57 1.96
C MET A 332 19.71 1.53 0.51
N GLY A 333 19.68 2.66 -0.20
CA GLY A 333 20.23 2.82 -1.54
C GLY A 333 21.74 2.52 -1.59
N VAL A 334 22.49 3.05 -0.64
CA VAL A 334 23.93 2.77 -0.52
C VAL A 334 24.19 1.28 -0.26
N LEU A 335 23.42 0.64 0.60
CA LEU A 335 23.53 -0.81 0.83
C LEU A 335 23.27 -1.61 -0.44
N ILE A 336 22.22 -1.26 -1.20
CA ILE A 336 21.97 -1.90 -2.49
C ILE A 336 23.08 -1.63 -3.47
N PHE A 337 23.53 -0.39 -3.62
CA PHE A 337 24.62 -0.06 -4.54
C PHE A 337 25.87 -0.89 -4.29
N LEU A 338 26.24 -1.09 -3.02
CA LEU A 338 27.43 -1.86 -2.62
C LEU A 338 27.23 -3.37 -2.76
N PHE A 339 26.07 -3.87 -2.39
CA PHE A 339 25.81 -5.31 -2.27
C PHE A 339 24.84 -5.86 -3.33
N ALA A 340 24.54 -5.10 -4.41
CA ALA A 340 23.63 -5.52 -5.46
C ALA A 340 23.92 -6.94 -6.03
N PRO A 341 25.17 -7.30 -6.36
CA PRO A 341 25.45 -8.65 -6.86
C PRO A 341 25.04 -9.73 -5.87
N THR A 342 25.34 -9.55 -4.59
CA THR A 342 25.00 -10.50 -3.52
C THR A 342 23.48 -10.61 -3.33
N PHE A 343 22.77 -9.50 -3.25
CA PHE A 343 21.32 -9.52 -3.05
C PHE A 343 20.57 -10.15 -4.23
N ILE A 344 21.00 -9.86 -5.46
CA ILE A 344 20.38 -10.39 -6.66
C ILE A 344 20.70 -11.89 -6.82
N SER A 345 21.93 -12.32 -6.45
CA SER A 345 22.33 -13.71 -6.50
C SER A 345 21.52 -14.63 -5.57
N PHE A 346 20.88 -14.11 -4.52
CA PHE A 346 19.93 -14.88 -3.72
C PHE A 346 18.70 -15.35 -4.49
N PHE A 347 18.34 -14.64 -5.56
CA PHE A 347 17.17 -14.96 -6.37
C PHE A 347 17.53 -15.71 -7.67
N ASN A 348 18.74 -15.49 -8.20
CA ASN A 348 19.18 -16.17 -9.42
C ASN A 348 20.71 -16.25 -9.47
N GLN A 349 21.24 -17.42 -9.86
CA GLN A 349 22.69 -17.69 -9.94
C GLN A 349 23.28 -17.49 -11.35
N ASN A 350 22.47 -17.21 -12.36
CA ASN A 350 22.93 -16.94 -13.71
C ASN A 350 23.61 -15.59 -13.79
N LEU A 351 24.86 -15.54 -14.28
CA LEU A 351 25.67 -14.32 -14.35
C LEU A 351 25.01 -13.22 -15.18
N GLU A 352 24.42 -13.56 -16.34
CA GLU A 352 23.73 -12.62 -17.21
C GLU A 352 22.53 -11.95 -16.48
N VAL A 353 21.76 -12.75 -15.74
CA VAL A 353 20.62 -12.29 -14.94
C VAL A 353 21.10 -11.35 -13.83
N ILE A 354 22.20 -11.71 -13.15
CA ILE A 354 22.80 -10.89 -12.10
C ILE A 354 23.28 -9.56 -12.67
N GLU A 355 24.00 -9.55 -13.79
CA GLU A 355 24.52 -8.33 -14.43
C GLU A 355 23.40 -7.36 -14.79
N ILE A 356 22.30 -7.84 -15.37
CA ILE A 356 21.14 -7.02 -15.73
C ILE A 356 20.51 -6.40 -14.47
N GLY A 357 20.27 -7.21 -13.44
CA GLY A 357 19.69 -6.73 -12.19
C GLY A 357 20.59 -5.74 -11.46
N VAL A 358 21.91 -5.98 -11.45
CA VAL A 358 22.92 -5.08 -10.86
C VAL A 358 22.99 -3.75 -11.61
N ALA A 359 22.94 -3.77 -12.95
CA ALA A 359 22.94 -2.54 -13.74
C ALA A 359 21.76 -1.63 -13.35
N ARG A 360 20.56 -2.19 -13.25
CA ARG A 360 19.38 -1.44 -12.79
C ARG A 360 19.51 -0.99 -11.33
N ALA A 361 19.94 -1.88 -10.44
CA ALA A 361 20.12 -1.58 -9.02
C ALA A 361 21.05 -0.39 -8.81
N LYS A 362 22.22 -0.36 -9.46
CA LYS A 362 23.19 0.73 -9.34
C LYS A 362 22.69 2.06 -9.88
N ILE A 363 21.90 2.05 -10.96
CA ILE A 363 21.30 3.27 -11.49
C ILE A 363 20.21 3.78 -10.54
N CYS A 364 19.26 2.96 -10.14
CA CYS A 364 18.13 3.37 -9.32
C CYS A 364 18.56 3.76 -7.89
N ALA A 365 19.48 3.01 -7.28
CA ALA A 365 19.93 3.22 -5.91
C ALA A 365 20.46 4.63 -5.67
N PHE A 366 21.19 5.19 -6.60
CA PHE A 366 21.73 6.55 -6.52
C PHE A 366 20.66 7.65 -6.48
N PHE A 367 19.46 7.35 -6.96
CA PHE A 367 18.35 8.30 -7.06
C PHE A 367 17.18 8.01 -6.11
N TYR A 368 17.35 7.08 -5.15
CA TYR A 368 16.29 6.77 -4.20
C TYR A 368 15.88 7.95 -3.34
N ILE A 369 16.76 8.92 -3.14
CA ILE A 369 16.44 10.19 -2.46
C ILE A 369 15.27 10.92 -3.16
N LEU A 370 15.21 10.90 -4.50
CA LEU A 370 14.14 11.53 -5.28
C LEU A 370 12.81 10.77 -5.14
N LEU A 371 12.91 9.42 -5.11
CA LEU A 371 11.78 8.54 -4.85
C LEU A 371 11.19 8.81 -3.46
N GLY A 372 12.01 8.74 -2.40
CA GLY A 372 11.59 8.98 -1.04
C GLY A 372 11.02 10.38 -0.84
N PHE A 373 11.64 11.39 -1.44
CA PHE A 373 11.10 12.75 -1.43
C PHE A 373 9.68 12.80 -2.01
N SER A 374 9.46 12.20 -3.18
CA SER A 374 8.15 12.18 -3.82
C SER A 374 7.09 11.46 -2.99
N HIS A 375 7.43 10.33 -2.36
CA HIS A 375 6.50 9.59 -1.50
C HIS A 375 6.17 10.34 -0.21
N VAL A 376 7.17 10.89 0.48
CA VAL A 376 6.96 11.66 1.72
C VAL A 376 6.12 12.90 1.45
N VAL A 377 6.44 13.67 0.41
CA VAL A 377 5.66 14.88 0.08
C VAL A 377 4.24 14.51 -0.30
N SER A 378 4.05 13.42 -1.06
CA SER A 378 2.73 12.90 -1.39
C SER A 378 1.91 12.58 -0.13
N SER A 379 2.53 11.93 0.87
CA SER A 379 1.86 11.59 2.13
C SER A 379 1.57 12.81 3.01
N VAL A 380 2.48 13.77 3.04
CA VAL A 380 2.28 15.07 3.71
C VAL A 380 1.10 15.83 3.08
N LEU A 381 1.03 15.90 1.76
CA LEU A 381 -0.07 16.57 1.06
C LEU A 381 -1.42 15.90 1.33
N ARG A 382 -1.45 14.56 1.42
CA ARG A 382 -2.67 13.85 1.88
C ARG A 382 -3.04 14.23 3.29
N GLY A 383 -2.07 14.26 4.21
CA GLY A 383 -2.27 14.67 5.61
C GLY A 383 -2.74 16.14 5.76
N LEU A 384 -2.32 17.02 4.85
CA LEU A 384 -2.79 18.41 4.74
C LEU A 384 -4.16 18.55 4.06
N GLY A 385 -4.81 17.44 3.69
CA GLY A 385 -6.10 17.46 3.03
C GLY A 385 -6.07 17.79 1.53
N ARG A 386 -4.96 17.53 0.85
CA ARG A 386 -4.76 17.84 -0.58
C ARG A 386 -4.40 16.60 -1.41
N PRO A 387 -5.26 15.57 -1.46
CA PRO A 387 -4.93 14.28 -2.10
C PRO A 387 -4.90 14.34 -3.63
N VAL A 388 -5.56 15.34 -4.24
CA VAL A 388 -5.61 15.47 -5.71
C VAL A 388 -4.23 15.81 -6.30
N MET A 389 -3.45 16.64 -5.60
CA MET A 389 -2.13 17.04 -6.09
C MET A 389 -1.17 15.85 -6.26
N PRO A 390 -0.98 14.97 -5.25
CA PRO A 390 -0.19 13.76 -5.43
C PRO A 390 -0.69 12.86 -6.56
N MET A 391 -2.00 12.67 -6.68
CA MET A 391 -2.58 11.87 -7.77
C MET A 391 -2.20 12.44 -9.14
N VAL A 392 -2.38 13.75 -9.36
CA VAL A 392 -2.06 14.38 -10.66
C VAL A 392 -0.56 14.30 -10.96
N VAL A 393 0.30 14.55 -9.96
CA VAL A 393 1.76 14.45 -10.14
C VAL A 393 2.17 13.03 -10.52
N MET A 394 1.64 12.01 -9.84
CA MET A 394 1.96 10.62 -10.15
C MET A 394 1.39 10.20 -11.52
N LEU A 395 0.16 10.60 -11.84
CA LEU A 395 -0.44 10.34 -13.16
C LEU A 395 0.40 10.93 -14.29
N VAL A 396 0.83 12.17 -14.15
CA VAL A 396 1.58 12.86 -15.21
C VAL A 396 3.03 12.36 -15.23
N CYS A 397 3.75 12.47 -14.12
CA CYS A 397 5.19 12.20 -14.09
C CYS A 397 5.52 10.70 -14.15
N TRP A 398 4.78 9.85 -13.42
CA TRP A 398 5.13 8.43 -13.28
C TRP A 398 4.38 7.53 -14.26
N CYS A 399 3.22 7.93 -14.78
CA CYS A 399 2.51 7.14 -15.76
C CYS A 399 2.66 7.76 -17.17
N ALA A 400 2.09 8.94 -17.40
CA ALA A 400 2.05 9.50 -18.76
C ALA A 400 3.46 9.68 -19.36
N VAL A 401 4.42 10.26 -18.63
CA VAL A 401 5.80 10.43 -19.12
C VAL A 401 6.44 9.08 -19.42
N ARG A 402 6.30 8.07 -18.54
CA ARG A 402 6.88 6.73 -18.77
C ARG A 402 6.32 6.09 -20.04
N VAL A 403 5.00 6.09 -20.18
CA VAL A 403 4.32 5.49 -21.34
C VAL A 403 4.70 6.21 -22.62
N VAL A 404 4.65 7.55 -22.64
CA VAL A 404 4.99 8.35 -23.82
C VAL A 404 6.45 8.15 -24.24
N VAL A 405 7.39 8.16 -23.28
CA VAL A 405 8.82 7.93 -23.59
C VAL A 405 9.03 6.53 -24.14
N LEU A 406 8.39 5.50 -23.57
CA LEU A 406 8.50 4.15 -24.13
C LEU A 406 7.90 4.02 -25.53
N MET A 407 6.76 4.69 -25.78
CA MET A 407 6.13 4.67 -27.11
C MET A 407 6.94 5.40 -28.20
N ILE A 408 7.57 6.52 -27.85
CA ILE A 408 8.30 7.35 -28.82
C ILE A 408 9.78 6.94 -28.89
N VAL A 409 10.47 7.00 -27.76
CA VAL A 409 11.91 6.76 -27.71
C VAL A 409 12.22 5.26 -27.73
N GLY A 410 11.38 4.43 -27.07
CA GLY A 410 11.55 2.98 -27.02
C GLY A 410 11.47 2.29 -28.37
N GLN A 411 10.71 2.86 -29.33
CA GLN A 411 10.68 2.36 -30.71
C GLN A 411 11.95 2.69 -31.49
N SER A 412 12.59 3.84 -31.19
CA SER A 412 13.82 4.27 -31.87
C SER A 412 15.07 3.72 -31.21
N ILE A 413 15.07 3.61 -29.88
CA ILE A 413 16.20 3.12 -29.07
C ILE A 413 15.74 1.88 -28.32
N HIS A 414 15.89 0.72 -28.95
CA HIS A 414 15.59 -0.57 -28.30
C HIS A 414 16.69 -0.92 -27.31
N SER A 415 16.61 -0.39 -26.09
CA SER A 415 17.59 -0.56 -25.03
C SER A 415 16.95 -0.77 -23.67
N LEU A 416 17.40 -1.79 -22.96
CA LEU A 416 16.95 -2.08 -21.58
C LEU A 416 17.32 -0.92 -20.61
N TYR A 417 18.45 -0.23 -20.86
CA TYR A 417 18.88 0.93 -20.08
C TYR A 417 17.87 2.08 -20.11
N LEU A 418 17.06 2.20 -21.17
CA LEU A 418 15.96 3.17 -21.20
C LEU A 418 15.02 2.96 -20.01
N THR A 419 14.65 1.70 -19.72
CA THR A 419 13.78 1.41 -18.57
C THR A 419 14.46 1.71 -17.23
N HIS A 420 15.79 1.56 -17.14
CA HIS A 420 16.52 1.84 -15.91
C HIS A 420 16.53 3.33 -15.59
N TRP A 421 16.75 4.18 -16.59
CA TRP A 421 16.79 5.64 -16.44
C TRP A 421 15.41 6.29 -16.33
N LEU A 422 14.37 5.65 -16.84
CA LEU A 422 13.00 6.19 -16.78
C LEU A 422 12.53 6.42 -15.35
N TYR A 423 12.91 5.56 -14.42
CA TYR A 423 12.54 5.69 -13.01
C TYR A 423 13.18 6.93 -12.36
N PRO A 424 14.51 7.11 -12.36
CA PRO A 424 15.14 8.32 -11.85
C PRO A 424 14.63 9.62 -12.49
N ILE A 425 14.43 9.63 -13.81
CA ILE A 425 13.93 10.81 -14.51
C ILE A 425 12.53 11.19 -14.02
N THR A 426 11.63 10.22 -13.89
CA THR A 426 10.26 10.48 -13.44
C THR A 426 10.18 10.83 -11.95
N TRP A 427 11.05 10.27 -11.11
CA TRP A 427 11.20 10.69 -9.71
C TRP A 427 11.72 12.13 -9.61
N GLY A 428 12.69 12.50 -10.43
CA GLY A 428 13.20 13.87 -10.53
C GLY A 428 12.14 14.86 -10.94
N LEU A 429 11.36 14.54 -12.00
CA LEU A 429 10.28 15.41 -12.46
C LEU A 429 9.22 15.63 -11.37
N SER A 430 8.76 14.56 -10.71
CA SER A 430 7.80 14.68 -9.61
C SER A 430 8.37 15.49 -8.45
N SER A 431 9.65 15.30 -8.12
CA SER A 431 10.33 16.04 -7.05
C SER A 431 10.39 17.54 -7.36
N ILE A 432 10.67 17.92 -8.61
CA ILE A 432 10.68 19.32 -9.05
C ILE A 432 9.29 19.93 -8.87
N VAL A 433 8.24 19.26 -9.34
CA VAL A 433 6.86 19.75 -9.20
C VAL A 433 6.48 19.93 -7.74
N TYR A 434 6.83 18.96 -6.87
CA TYR A 434 6.56 19.07 -5.44
C TYR A 434 7.34 20.21 -4.77
N VAL A 435 8.60 20.46 -5.14
CA VAL A 435 9.35 21.61 -4.60
C VAL A 435 8.66 22.92 -4.92
N PHE A 436 8.15 23.08 -6.16
CA PHE A 436 7.40 24.29 -6.53
C PHE A 436 6.10 24.43 -5.74
N ASP A 437 5.35 23.33 -5.52
CA ASP A 437 4.10 23.36 -4.75
C ASP A 437 4.40 23.70 -3.27
N LEU A 438 5.40 23.09 -2.66
CA LEU A 438 5.80 23.35 -1.27
C LEU A 438 6.28 24.78 -1.04
N ARG A 439 6.99 25.38 -2.01
CA ARG A 439 7.39 26.79 -1.96
C ARG A 439 6.18 27.71 -1.98
N LYS A 440 5.20 27.46 -2.82
CA LYS A 440 3.95 28.24 -2.91
C LYS A 440 3.22 28.28 -1.59
N TYR A 441 3.25 27.20 -0.81
CA TYR A 441 2.58 27.10 0.49
C TYR A 441 3.45 27.56 1.68
N LYS A 442 4.65 28.11 1.43
CA LYS A 442 5.57 28.61 2.47
C LYS A 442 5.87 27.58 3.57
N LEU A 443 5.88 26.30 3.23
CA LEU A 443 6.16 25.22 4.19
C LEU A 443 7.59 25.32 4.78
N PHE A 444 8.52 25.89 4.01
CA PHE A 444 9.93 26.06 4.41
C PHE A 444 10.26 27.43 5.02
N THR A 445 9.33 28.38 4.98
CA THR A 445 9.57 29.71 5.58
C THR A 445 8.93 29.80 6.96
N PRO A 446 9.64 30.26 8.01
CA PRO A 446 9.02 30.56 9.28
C PRO A 446 7.91 31.59 9.05
N ARG A 447 6.71 31.33 9.57
CA ARG A 447 5.73 32.38 9.70
C ARG A 447 6.13 33.18 10.94
N VAL A 448 6.59 34.40 10.73
CA VAL A 448 6.84 35.40 11.77
C VAL A 448 5.51 35.74 12.44
#